data_d43eff3c8e8e001c951a682de963f472
#
_entry.id   d43eff3c8e8e001c951a682de963f472
#
_cell.length_a   1.000
_cell.length_b   1.000
_cell.length_c   1.000
_cell.angle_alpha   90.00
_cell.angle_beta   90.00
_cell.angle_gamma   90.00
#
_symmetry.space_group_name_H-M   'P 1'
#
loop_
_entity.id
_entity.type
_entity.pdbx_description
1 polymer ?
#
loop_
_entity_poly.entity_id
_entity_poly.type
_entity_poly.pdbx_seq_one_letter_code
_entity_poly.pdbx_strand_id
1 'polypeptide(L)'
;MSSSTVPAAGAAAAMLLVGTSTAVSATIADYPVLSGQALRYALAAAILLAVVRHRRLPRAGLTYRDVLLLLALAATGLAGFNIFLVEATRHASPAVIGTVVGAIPIVLALVGPLTERRRPAARIVGAAVVVTLGAAVAAGFGGGSLRGVLLSLGALAGEVAFSLLALPLLPKLGPLRVAAYPAALAVPMLLAAGIALDGTSSLRLPTPTEAVAFGYLGVLVTATAFFLWYDALRRLGAARAGLFAGLVPAGALVTTVALGLGEAGVADVAGALIVGAGVLIGLRQPAQTGLDGQADRRVPRSPAEDEQPVPTAPERQ
;
A
#
# COMPACT_ATOMS: atom_id res chain seq x y z
N MET A 1 -21.27 10.07 -5.29
CA MET A 1 -19.91 9.88 -4.69
C MET A 1 -18.91 9.90 -5.84
N SER A 2 -17.93 10.80 -5.81
CA SER A 2 -16.96 10.92 -6.91
C SER A 2 -16.20 9.59 -7.09
N SER A 3 -15.79 9.26 -8.32
CA SER A 3 -15.12 8.00 -8.67
C SER A 3 -13.83 7.72 -7.89
N SER A 4 -13.27 8.71 -7.20
CA SER A 4 -12.05 8.63 -6.39
C SER A 4 -12.28 8.40 -4.89
N THR A 5 -13.51 8.60 -4.37
CA THR A 5 -13.78 8.54 -2.91
C THR A 5 -13.68 7.12 -2.35
N VAL A 6 -14.23 6.14 -3.07
CA VAL A 6 -14.22 4.73 -2.64
C VAL A 6 -12.79 4.16 -2.54
N PRO A 7 -11.91 4.30 -3.56
CA PRO A 7 -10.54 3.81 -3.46
C PRO A 7 -9.70 4.58 -2.43
N ALA A 8 -9.97 5.87 -2.20
CA ALA A 8 -9.31 6.64 -1.15
C ALA A 8 -9.69 6.13 0.25
N ALA A 9 -10.99 5.88 0.48
CA ALA A 9 -11.46 5.28 1.73
C ALA A 9 -10.87 3.87 1.94
N GLY A 10 -10.76 3.07 0.87
CA GLY A 10 -10.09 1.77 0.91
C GLY A 10 -8.61 1.87 1.30
N ALA A 11 -7.86 2.82 0.71
CA ALA A 11 -6.46 3.07 1.07
C ALA A 11 -6.31 3.49 2.54
N ALA A 12 -7.18 4.40 3.01
CA ALA A 12 -7.18 4.84 4.41
C ALA A 12 -7.46 3.66 5.36
N ALA A 13 -8.51 2.89 5.08
CA ALA A 13 -8.86 1.71 5.88
C ALA A 13 -7.72 0.68 5.90
N ALA A 14 -7.08 0.40 4.75
CA ALA A 14 -5.94 -0.51 4.67
C ALA A 14 -4.81 -0.06 5.59
N MET A 15 -4.41 1.20 5.54
CA MET A 15 -3.28 1.71 6.33
C MET A 15 -3.61 1.84 7.81
N LEU A 16 -4.84 2.21 8.17
CA LEU A 16 -5.28 2.17 9.57
C LEU A 16 -5.24 0.73 10.10
N LEU A 17 -5.76 -0.27 9.35
CA LEU A 17 -5.69 -1.68 9.72
C LEU A 17 -4.23 -2.16 9.86
N VAL A 18 -3.34 -1.79 8.94
CA VAL A 18 -1.91 -2.10 9.06
C VAL A 18 -1.34 -1.50 10.34
N GLY A 19 -1.70 -0.27 10.70
CA GLY A 19 -1.28 0.38 11.94
C GLY A 19 -1.67 -0.42 13.19
N THR A 20 -2.87 -0.99 13.23
CA THR A 20 -3.34 -1.80 14.37
C THR A 20 -2.45 -3.02 14.65
N SER A 21 -1.72 -3.50 13.64
CA SER A 21 -0.84 -4.66 13.79
C SER A 21 0.26 -4.46 14.84
N THR A 22 0.71 -3.23 15.06
CA THR A 22 1.76 -2.91 16.03
C THR A 22 1.32 -3.27 17.45
N ALA A 23 0.16 -2.78 17.88
CA ALA A 23 -0.37 -3.04 19.22
C ALA A 23 -0.78 -4.51 19.39
N VAL A 24 -1.44 -5.12 18.39
CA VAL A 24 -1.82 -6.54 18.44
C VAL A 24 -0.58 -7.44 18.48
N SER A 25 0.47 -7.15 17.70
CA SER A 25 1.71 -7.92 17.75
C SER A 25 2.42 -7.82 19.10
N ALA A 26 2.27 -6.70 19.82
CA ALA A 26 2.81 -6.57 21.18
C ALA A 26 2.16 -7.54 22.17
N THR A 27 0.90 -7.93 21.96
CA THR A 27 0.20 -8.92 22.83
C THR A 27 0.70 -10.36 22.64
N ILE A 28 1.47 -10.61 21.59
CA ILE A 28 2.05 -11.93 21.24
C ILE A 28 3.56 -11.85 21.04
N ALA A 29 4.23 -10.95 21.77
CA ALA A 29 5.67 -10.68 21.61
C ALA A 29 6.57 -11.91 21.86
N ASP A 30 6.12 -12.87 22.68
CA ASP A 30 6.84 -14.11 22.98
C ASP A 30 6.79 -15.16 21.87
N TYR A 31 5.95 -14.95 20.84
CA TYR A 31 5.91 -15.86 19.69
C TYR A 31 7.04 -15.56 18.72
N PRO A 32 7.73 -16.60 18.17
CA PRO A 32 8.78 -16.41 17.18
C PRO A 32 8.29 -15.61 15.99
N VAL A 33 8.88 -14.41 15.77
CA VAL A 33 8.30 -13.40 14.88
C VAL A 33 8.17 -13.89 13.44
N LEU A 34 9.22 -14.50 12.87
CA LEU A 34 9.20 -14.93 11.46
C LEU A 34 8.23 -16.09 11.23
N SER A 35 8.16 -17.04 12.15
CA SER A 35 7.18 -18.14 12.11
C SER A 35 5.76 -17.63 12.31
N GLY A 36 5.57 -16.64 13.18
CA GLY A 36 4.29 -15.95 13.34
C GLY A 36 3.85 -15.21 12.07
N GLN A 37 4.77 -14.54 11.38
CA GLN A 37 4.47 -13.92 10.09
C GLN A 37 4.13 -14.95 9.00
N ALA A 38 4.82 -16.10 9.00
CA ALA A 38 4.48 -17.20 8.09
C ALA A 38 3.05 -17.72 8.35
N LEU A 39 2.66 -17.92 9.62
CA LEU A 39 1.31 -18.33 10.00
C LEU A 39 0.25 -17.30 9.58
N ARG A 40 0.50 -16.02 9.85
CA ARG A 40 -0.35 -14.90 9.42
C ARG A 40 -0.56 -14.89 7.90
N TYR A 41 0.52 -15.03 7.11
CA TYR A 41 0.43 -15.06 5.65
C TYR A 41 -0.19 -16.34 5.11
N ALA A 42 0.01 -17.49 5.76
CA ALA A 42 -0.66 -18.74 5.41
C ALA A 42 -2.18 -18.62 5.55
N LEU A 43 -2.65 -18.07 6.67
CA LEU A 43 -4.08 -17.82 6.91
C LEU A 43 -4.64 -16.83 5.87
N ALA A 44 -3.96 -15.72 5.64
CA ALA A 44 -4.40 -14.73 4.65
C ALA A 44 -4.45 -15.30 3.23
N ALA A 45 -3.42 -16.04 2.82
CA ALA A 45 -3.36 -16.71 1.52
C ALA A 45 -4.50 -17.72 1.37
N ALA A 46 -4.75 -18.55 2.38
CA ALA A 46 -5.85 -19.52 2.37
C ALA A 46 -7.21 -18.83 2.16
N ILE A 47 -7.49 -17.75 2.89
CA ILE A 47 -8.74 -16.98 2.77
C ILE A 47 -8.85 -16.35 1.37
N LEU A 48 -7.81 -15.64 0.93
CA LEU A 48 -7.81 -14.95 -0.36
C LEU A 48 -7.95 -15.95 -1.54
N LEU A 49 -7.25 -17.09 -1.49
CA LEU A 49 -7.38 -18.15 -2.49
C LEU A 49 -8.75 -18.80 -2.47
N ALA A 50 -9.34 -19.01 -1.29
CA ALA A 50 -10.72 -19.50 -1.15
C ALA A 50 -11.70 -18.52 -1.80
N VAL A 51 -11.54 -17.20 -1.60
CA VAL A 51 -12.35 -16.16 -2.25
C VAL A 51 -12.14 -16.16 -3.77
N VAL A 52 -10.90 -16.29 -4.27
CA VAL A 52 -10.59 -16.41 -5.71
C VAL A 52 -11.35 -17.60 -6.31
N ARG A 53 -11.31 -18.74 -5.62
CA ARG A 53 -11.99 -19.97 -6.05
C ARG A 53 -13.51 -19.81 -6.00
N HIS A 54 -14.04 -19.28 -4.92
CA HIS A 54 -15.50 -19.09 -4.74
C HIS A 54 -16.08 -18.15 -5.79
N ARG A 55 -15.39 -17.05 -6.09
CA ARG A 55 -15.79 -16.10 -7.13
C ARG A 55 -15.60 -16.63 -8.56
N ARG A 56 -15.13 -17.86 -8.73
CA ARG A 56 -14.89 -18.51 -10.04
C ARG A 56 -14.15 -17.61 -11.02
N LEU A 57 -13.19 -16.82 -10.54
CA LEU A 57 -12.44 -15.90 -11.40
C LEU A 57 -11.73 -16.69 -12.52
N PRO A 58 -11.77 -16.22 -13.79
CA PRO A 58 -11.08 -16.89 -14.90
C PRO A 58 -9.61 -17.15 -14.57
N ARG A 59 -9.07 -18.30 -14.97
CA ARG A 59 -7.64 -18.60 -14.80
C ARG A 59 -6.82 -17.56 -15.57
N ALA A 60 -5.95 -16.82 -14.87
CA ALA A 60 -4.99 -15.95 -15.53
C ALA A 60 -3.78 -16.79 -15.93
N GLY A 61 -3.49 -16.87 -17.22
CA GLY A 61 -2.26 -17.50 -17.70
C GLY A 61 -1.05 -16.68 -17.21
N LEU A 62 -0.24 -17.26 -16.31
CA LEU A 62 0.96 -16.59 -15.81
C LEU A 62 2.09 -16.74 -16.83
N THR A 63 2.74 -15.65 -17.19
CA THR A 63 3.98 -15.65 -17.93
C THR A 63 5.17 -15.85 -16.98
N TYR A 64 6.33 -16.24 -17.50
CA TYR A 64 7.56 -16.32 -16.71
C TYR A 64 7.88 -15.00 -15.98
N ARG A 65 7.66 -13.87 -16.64
CA ARG A 65 7.82 -12.54 -16.03
C ARG A 65 6.87 -12.31 -14.85
N ASP A 66 5.61 -12.74 -14.96
CA ASP A 66 4.64 -12.61 -13.87
C ASP A 66 5.08 -13.43 -12.65
N VAL A 67 5.57 -14.65 -12.88
CA VAL A 67 6.07 -15.51 -11.81
C VAL A 67 7.29 -14.89 -11.13
N LEU A 68 8.25 -14.36 -11.89
CA LEU A 68 9.41 -13.67 -11.33
C LEU A 68 9.01 -12.44 -10.50
N LEU A 69 8.04 -11.64 -10.98
CA LEU A 69 7.55 -10.48 -10.24
C LEU A 69 6.83 -10.90 -8.95
N LEU A 70 6.03 -11.97 -8.97
CA LEU A 70 5.38 -12.51 -7.77
C LEU A 70 6.40 -13.04 -6.75
N LEU A 71 7.43 -13.74 -7.22
CA LEU A 71 8.54 -14.21 -6.36
C LEU A 71 9.34 -13.03 -5.80
N ALA A 72 9.68 -12.04 -6.63
CA ALA A 72 10.38 -10.84 -6.19
C ALA A 72 9.56 -10.06 -5.15
N LEU A 73 8.24 -9.91 -5.37
CA LEU A 73 7.34 -9.25 -4.44
C LEU A 73 7.27 -10.02 -3.11
N ALA A 74 7.15 -11.35 -3.15
CA ALA A 74 7.15 -12.19 -1.95
C ALA A 74 8.48 -12.11 -1.19
N ALA A 75 9.60 -12.20 -1.92
CA ALA A 75 10.94 -12.20 -1.33
C ALA A 75 11.33 -10.84 -0.75
N THR A 76 11.06 -9.73 -1.46
CA THR A 76 11.47 -8.38 -1.02
C THR A 76 10.41 -7.70 -0.17
N GLY A 77 9.16 -7.68 -0.66
CA GLY A 77 8.06 -6.92 -0.06
C GLY A 77 7.43 -7.60 1.16
N LEU A 78 7.54 -8.91 1.29
CA LEU A 78 6.98 -9.64 2.42
C LEU A 78 8.08 -10.27 3.30
N ALA A 79 8.83 -11.24 2.79
CA ALA A 79 9.83 -11.93 3.60
C ALA A 79 10.99 -10.99 3.99
N GLY A 80 11.62 -10.33 3.03
CA GLY A 80 12.72 -9.40 3.25
C GLY A 80 12.34 -8.23 4.14
N PHE A 81 11.18 -7.60 3.89
CA PHE A 81 10.65 -6.56 4.75
C PHE A 81 10.60 -6.99 6.23
N ASN A 82 10.01 -8.16 6.50
CA ASN A 82 9.89 -8.66 7.87
C ASN A 82 11.24 -9.00 8.49
N ILE A 83 12.17 -9.62 7.73
CA ILE A 83 13.53 -9.93 8.20
C ILE A 83 14.28 -8.64 8.56
N PHE A 84 14.28 -7.65 7.66
CA PHE A 84 14.92 -6.36 7.90
C PHE A 84 14.30 -5.63 9.09
N LEU A 85 12.96 -5.65 9.21
CA LEU A 85 12.26 -5.00 10.30
C LEU A 85 12.62 -5.63 11.65
N VAL A 86 12.59 -6.97 11.75
CA VAL A 86 12.93 -7.70 12.97
C VAL A 86 14.39 -7.45 13.35
N GLU A 87 15.30 -7.52 12.39
CA GLU A 87 16.72 -7.29 12.68
C GLU A 87 16.99 -5.81 13.05
N ALA A 88 16.25 -4.86 12.44
CA ALA A 88 16.35 -3.45 12.78
C ALA A 88 15.99 -3.17 14.26
N THR A 89 15.01 -3.87 14.84
CA THR A 89 14.61 -3.66 16.25
C THR A 89 15.71 -4.02 17.25
N ARG A 90 16.69 -4.80 16.84
CA ARG A 90 17.86 -5.14 17.66
C ARG A 90 18.92 -4.03 17.68
N HIS A 91 18.86 -3.06 16.77
CA HIS A 91 19.92 -2.07 16.51
C HIS A 91 19.44 -0.62 16.49
N ALA A 92 18.13 -0.39 16.50
CA ALA A 92 17.52 0.94 16.51
C ALA A 92 16.22 0.93 17.32
N SER A 93 15.88 2.09 17.88
CA SER A 93 14.62 2.29 18.56
C SER A 93 13.43 2.24 17.59
N PRO A 94 12.22 1.92 18.06
CA PRO A 94 11.01 1.97 17.25
C PRO A 94 10.80 3.34 16.57
N ALA A 95 11.20 4.43 17.21
CA ALA A 95 11.11 5.78 16.67
C ALA A 95 11.96 5.98 15.41
N VAL A 96 13.22 5.50 15.42
CA VAL A 96 14.10 5.56 14.24
C VAL A 96 13.54 4.72 13.10
N ILE A 97 13.12 3.48 13.40
CA ILE A 97 12.55 2.58 12.41
C ILE A 97 11.28 3.19 11.80
N GLY A 98 10.38 3.69 12.66
CA GLY A 98 9.11 4.31 12.23
C GLY A 98 9.34 5.57 11.39
N THR A 99 10.34 6.39 11.71
CA THR A 99 10.70 7.58 10.91
C THR A 99 11.23 7.18 9.53
N VAL A 100 12.14 6.20 9.45
CA VAL A 100 12.71 5.75 8.18
C VAL A 100 11.66 5.08 7.32
N VAL A 101 10.90 4.13 7.85
CA VAL A 101 9.82 3.44 7.11
C VAL A 101 8.69 4.42 6.79
N GLY A 102 8.41 5.38 7.66
CA GLY A 102 7.45 6.48 7.43
C GLY A 102 7.76 7.38 6.23
N ALA A 103 8.94 7.26 5.61
CA ALA A 103 9.28 7.95 4.36
C ALA A 103 8.64 7.32 3.09
N ILE A 104 7.92 6.20 3.21
CA ILE A 104 7.21 5.54 2.10
C ILE A 104 6.44 6.53 1.20
N PRO A 105 5.66 7.50 1.72
CA PRO A 105 4.91 8.43 0.88
C PRO A 105 5.80 9.23 -0.08
N ILE A 106 6.97 9.70 0.38
CA ILE A 106 7.92 10.44 -0.47
C ILE A 106 8.46 9.52 -1.56
N VAL A 107 8.90 8.30 -1.19
CA VAL A 107 9.49 7.37 -2.15
C VAL A 107 8.46 6.97 -3.21
N LEU A 108 7.22 6.65 -2.84
CA LEU A 108 6.16 6.32 -3.78
C LEU A 108 5.74 7.52 -4.64
N ALA A 109 5.75 8.75 -4.10
CA ALA A 109 5.44 9.96 -4.85
C ALA A 109 6.51 10.28 -5.92
N LEU A 110 7.76 9.92 -5.66
CA LEU A 110 8.88 10.13 -6.59
C LEU A 110 9.04 8.96 -7.57
N VAL A 111 9.13 7.72 -7.05
CA VAL A 111 9.46 6.55 -7.86
C VAL A 111 8.24 6.00 -8.60
N GLY A 112 7.03 6.06 -8.01
CA GLY A 112 5.82 5.54 -8.65
C GLY A 112 5.59 6.09 -10.06
N PRO A 113 5.53 7.42 -10.27
CA PRO A 113 5.39 8.00 -11.61
C PRO A 113 6.54 7.64 -12.56
N LEU A 114 7.77 7.51 -12.05
CA LEU A 114 8.92 7.14 -12.88
C LEU A 114 8.80 5.72 -13.46
N THR A 115 8.21 4.78 -12.73
CA THR A 115 7.92 3.43 -13.24
C THR A 115 6.89 3.45 -14.38
N GLU A 116 6.02 4.46 -14.41
CA GLU A 116 5.04 4.73 -15.45
C GLU A 116 5.58 5.67 -16.56
N ARG A 117 6.88 5.99 -16.55
CA ARG A 117 7.53 6.97 -17.45
C ARG A 117 6.89 8.36 -17.38
N ARG A 118 6.38 8.76 -16.23
CA ARG A 118 5.77 10.06 -15.95
C ARG A 118 6.64 10.87 -15.01
N ARG A 119 6.52 12.19 -15.07
CA ARG A 119 7.19 13.08 -14.10
C ARG A 119 6.41 13.11 -12.79
N PRO A 120 7.09 13.09 -11.63
CA PRO A 120 6.46 13.31 -10.34
C PRO A 120 5.74 14.67 -10.30
N ALA A 121 4.51 14.68 -9.82
CA ALA A 121 3.73 15.91 -9.68
C ALA A 121 4.18 16.65 -8.41
N ALA A 122 4.68 17.87 -8.52
CA ALA A 122 5.23 18.66 -7.41
C ALA A 122 4.26 18.76 -6.22
N ARG A 123 2.96 18.89 -6.48
CA ARG A 123 1.94 18.93 -5.43
C ARG A 123 1.86 17.62 -4.64
N ILE A 124 1.93 16.47 -5.31
CA ILE A 124 1.88 15.15 -4.63
C ILE A 124 3.17 14.94 -3.85
N VAL A 125 4.31 15.34 -4.40
CA VAL A 125 5.60 15.30 -3.69
C VAL A 125 5.56 16.20 -2.45
N GLY A 126 5.07 17.44 -2.57
CA GLY A 126 4.90 18.34 -1.43
C GLY A 126 3.94 17.77 -0.36
N ALA A 127 2.81 17.20 -0.78
CA ALA A 127 1.89 16.51 0.12
C ALA A 127 2.56 15.31 0.82
N ALA A 128 3.36 14.52 0.09
CA ALA A 128 4.10 13.39 0.64
C ALA A 128 5.15 13.81 1.67
N VAL A 129 5.83 14.95 1.45
CA VAL A 129 6.75 15.55 2.45
C VAL A 129 5.99 15.89 3.73
N VAL A 130 4.83 16.56 3.63
CA VAL A 130 3.99 16.90 4.80
C VAL A 130 3.56 15.63 5.54
N VAL A 131 3.09 14.60 4.81
CA VAL A 131 2.69 13.30 5.40
C VAL A 131 3.86 12.64 6.12
N THR A 132 5.04 12.61 5.50
CA THR A 132 6.24 12.00 6.09
C THR A 132 6.71 12.75 7.34
N LEU A 133 6.66 14.08 7.34
CA LEU A 133 6.97 14.88 8.53
C LEU A 133 5.98 14.60 9.65
N GLY A 134 4.69 14.48 9.35
CA GLY A 134 3.67 14.10 10.33
C GLY A 134 3.91 12.70 10.92
N ALA A 135 4.27 11.73 10.08
CA ALA A 135 4.61 10.39 10.54
C ALA A 135 5.88 10.38 11.41
N ALA A 136 6.89 11.19 11.07
CA ALA A 136 8.11 11.34 11.88
C ALA A 136 7.83 12.00 13.25
N VAL A 137 6.94 13.00 13.30
CA VAL A 137 6.48 13.61 14.55
C VAL A 137 5.77 12.59 15.43
N ALA A 138 4.87 11.78 14.86
CA ALA A 138 4.17 10.72 15.57
C ALA A 138 5.13 9.62 16.06
N ALA A 139 6.16 9.27 15.26
CA ALA A 139 7.16 8.27 15.66
C ALA A 139 8.05 8.75 16.82
N GLY A 140 8.19 10.06 17.01
CA GLY A 140 9.04 10.67 18.03
C GLY A 140 10.53 10.62 17.66
N PHE A 141 11.36 10.92 18.68
CA PHE A 141 12.82 10.91 18.56
C PHE A 141 13.41 9.70 19.28
N GLY A 142 14.42 9.08 18.68
CA GLY A 142 15.06 7.92 19.26
C GLY A 142 16.51 7.75 18.80
N GLY A 143 17.24 6.85 19.45
CA GLY A 143 18.61 6.49 19.12
C GLY A 143 18.69 5.21 18.31
N GLY A 144 19.78 5.08 17.54
CA GLY A 144 20.06 3.86 16.78
C GLY A 144 21.48 3.86 16.22
N SER A 145 21.99 2.67 15.95
CA SER A 145 23.26 2.50 15.27
C SER A 145 23.10 2.71 13.75
N LEU A 146 24.19 2.94 13.04
CA LEU A 146 24.21 2.98 11.58
C LEU A 146 23.62 1.69 10.98
N ARG A 147 23.93 0.53 11.58
CA ARG A 147 23.37 -0.77 11.18
C ARG A 147 21.85 -0.79 11.30
N GLY A 148 21.29 -0.26 12.39
CA GLY A 148 19.84 -0.15 12.57
C GLY A 148 19.17 0.74 11.51
N VAL A 149 19.80 1.87 11.16
CA VAL A 149 19.32 2.74 10.07
C VAL A 149 19.37 2.03 8.72
N LEU A 150 20.46 1.33 8.39
CA LEU A 150 20.58 0.58 7.12
C LEU A 150 19.55 -0.55 7.02
N LEU A 151 19.30 -1.25 8.12
CA LEU A 151 18.26 -2.28 8.17
C LEU A 151 16.84 -1.68 7.99
N SER A 152 16.59 -0.51 8.61
CA SER A 152 15.33 0.23 8.43
C SER A 152 15.16 0.70 6.97
N LEU A 153 16.23 1.12 6.30
CA LEU A 153 16.21 1.42 4.86
C LEU A 153 15.93 0.17 4.01
N GLY A 154 16.44 -0.99 4.41
CA GLY A 154 16.09 -2.28 3.81
C GLY A 154 14.59 -2.58 3.95
N ALA A 155 14.01 -2.35 5.12
CA ALA A 155 12.56 -2.48 5.34
C ALA A 155 11.77 -1.48 4.49
N LEU A 156 12.18 -0.21 4.44
CA LEU A 156 11.58 0.79 3.54
C LEU A 156 11.60 0.35 2.08
N ALA A 157 12.75 -0.16 1.60
CA ALA A 157 12.88 -0.66 0.24
C ALA A 157 11.94 -1.86 -0.02
N GLY A 158 11.79 -2.76 0.97
CA GLY A 158 10.84 -3.86 0.91
C GLY A 158 9.39 -3.38 0.78
N GLU A 159 8.97 -2.42 1.58
CA GLU A 159 7.63 -1.85 1.55
C GLU A 159 7.33 -1.12 0.23
N VAL A 160 8.32 -0.39 -0.30
CA VAL A 160 8.23 0.23 -1.62
C VAL A 160 8.12 -0.84 -2.71
N ALA A 161 8.91 -1.91 -2.63
CA ALA A 161 8.86 -3.04 -3.55
C ALA A 161 7.49 -3.76 -3.50
N PHE A 162 6.90 -3.93 -2.29
CA PHE A 162 5.55 -4.46 -2.11
C PHE A 162 4.50 -3.70 -2.94
N SER A 163 4.63 -2.39 -3.03
CA SER A 163 3.73 -1.56 -3.80
C SER A 163 4.07 -1.52 -5.30
N LEU A 164 5.33 -1.28 -5.65
CA LEU A 164 5.72 -1.03 -7.04
C LEU A 164 5.79 -2.30 -7.90
N LEU A 165 6.24 -3.44 -7.34
CA LEU A 165 6.26 -4.72 -8.07
C LEU A 165 4.86 -5.27 -8.34
N ALA A 166 3.85 -4.82 -7.58
CA ALA A 166 2.46 -5.17 -7.82
C ALA A 166 1.87 -4.45 -9.04
N LEU A 167 2.32 -3.22 -9.35
CA LEU A 167 1.72 -2.40 -10.40
C LEU A 167 1.60 -3.11 -11.76
N PRO A 168 2.64 -3.76 -12.30
CA PRO A 168 2.54 -4.46 -13.59
C PRO A 168 1.66 -5.72 -13.52
N LEU A 169 1.42 -6.27 -12.33
CA LEU A 169 0.61 -7.47 -12.13
C LEU A 169 -0.89 -7.16 -11.99
N LEU A 170 -1.22 -5.99 -11.43
CA LEU A 170 -2.60 -5.59 -11.09
C LEU A 170 -3.58 -5.58 -12.29
N PRO A 171 -3.22 -5.12 -13.50
CA PRO A 171 -4.12 -5.13 -14.64
C PRO A 171 -4.54 -6.55 -15.05
N LYS A 172 -3.63 -7.52 -14.94
CA LYS A 172 -3.82 -8.92 -15.38
C LYS A 172 -4.43 -9.80 -14.28
N LEU A 173 -3.91 -9.71 -13.08
CA LEU A 173 -4.27 -10.61 -11.98
C LEU A 173 -5.38 -10.05 -11.09
N GLY A 174 -5.53 -8.73 -11.05
CA GLY A 174 -6.41 -8.03 -10.13
C GLY A 174 -5.92 -8.04 -8.68
N PRO A 175 -6.49 -7.18 -7.81
CA PRO A 175 -6.03 -6.99 -6.44
C PRO A 175 -6.02 -8.28 -5.62
N LEU A 176 -7.04 -9.12 -5.79
CA LEU A 176 -7.23 -10.32 -4.98
C LEU A 176 -6.12 -11.35 -5.17
N ARG A 177 -5.70 -11.60 -6.42
CA ARG A 177 -4.62 -12.56 -6.71
C ARG A 177 -3.25 -11.98 -6.39
N VAL A 178 -3.07 -10.67 -6.62
CA VAL A 178 -1.81 -9.98 -6.26
C VAL A 178 -1.63 -9.96 -4.75
N ALA A 179 -2.69 -9.95 -3.94
CA ALA A 179 -2.61 -10.14 -2.50
C ALA A 179 -2.35 -11.62 -2.12
N ALA A 180 -3.02 -12.57 -2.78
CA ALA A 180 -2.99 -13.98 -2.40
C ALA A 180 -1.68 -14.70 -2.75
N TYR A 181 -1.18 -14.52 -3.98
CA TYR A 181 -0.05 -15.32 -4.48
C TYR A 181 1.27 -14.99 -3.77
N PRO A 182 1.68 -13.72 -3.61
CA PRO A 182 2.88 -13.39 -2.86
C PRO A 182 2.78 -13.78 -1.38
N ALA A 183 1.60 -13.65 -0.76
CA ALA A 183 1.39 -14.10 0.61
C ALA A 183 1.64 -15.61 0.74
N ALA A 184 1.13 -16.43 -0.20
CA ALA A 184 1.39 -17.86 -0.22
C ALA A 184 2.88 -18.20 -0.44
N LEU A 185 3.55 -17.47 -1.36
CA LEU A 185 4.97 -17.66 -1.65
C LEU A 185 5.88 -17.23 -0.50
N ALA A 186 5.49 -16.24 0.28
CA ALA A 186 6.25 -15.76 1.43
C ALA A 186 6.26 -16.76 2.60
N VAL A 187 5.26 -17.64 2.71
CA VAL A 187 5.18 -18.64 3.79
C VAL A 187 6.43 -19.51 3.89
N PRO A 188 6.83 -20.27 2.85
CA PRO A 188 8.03 -21.10 2.94
C PRO A 188 9.30 -20.26 3.13
N MET A 189 9.37 -19.04 2.60
CA MET A 189 10.53 -18.16 2.77
C MET A 189 10.70 -17.76 4.23
N LEU A 190 9.60 -17.36 4.89
CA LEU A 190 9.61 -16.95 6.30
C LEU A 190 9.82 -18.12 7.25
N LEU A 191 9.24 -19.30 6.95
CA LEU A 191 9.50 -20.51 7.73
C LEU A 191 10.98 -20.90 7.64
N ALA A 192 11.56 -20.89 6.45
CA ALA A 192 12.98 -21.19 6.26
C ALA A 192 13.87 -20.19 7.02
N ALA A 193 13.55 -18.88 6.95
CA ALA A 193 14.27 -17.84 7.68
C ALA A 193 14.12 -18.00 9.20
N GLY A 194 12.90 -18.30 9.70
CA GLY A 194 12.64 -18.54 11.12
C GLY A 194 13.44 -19.73 11.65
N ILE A 195 13.46 -20.85 10.91
CA ILE A 195 14.25 -22.04 11.28
C ILE A 195 15.75 -21.71 11.26
N ALA A 196 16.21 -20.95 10.27
CA ALA A 196 17.62 -20.61 10.13
C ALA A 196 18.13 -19.68 11.24
N LEU A 197 17.29 -18.74 11.73
CA LEU A 197 17.68 -17.75 12.72
C LEU A 197 17.37 -18.17 14.17
N ASP A 198 16.23 -18.84 14.38
CA ASP A 198 15.71 -19.19 15.71
C ASP A 198 15.70 -20.71 15.98
N GLY A 199 16.12 -21.51 14.99
CA GLY A 199 16.10 -22.97 15.08
C GLY A 199 14.71 -23.58 14.97
N THR A 200 14.61 -24.90 15.12
CA THR A 200 13.33 -25.64 15.04
C THR A 200 12.35 -25.32 16.18
N SER A 201 12.83 -24.74 17.28
CA SER A 201 11.99 -24.25 18.39
C SER A 201 11.06 -23.12 17.95
N SER A 202 11.35 -22.45 16.84
CA SER A 202 10.47 -21.44 16.22
C SER A 202 9.15 -22.04 15.72
N LEU A 203 9.08 -23.35 15.51
CA LEU A 203 7.90 -24.07 15.00
C LEU A 203 7.05 -24.60 16.15
N ARG A 204 6.50 -23.72 16.98
CA ARG A 204 5.54 -24.10 18.01
C ARG A 204 4.10 -23.78 17.63
N LEU A 205 3.17 -24.52 18.17
CA LEU A 205 1.75 -24.21 18.01
C LEU A 205 1.41 -22.95 18.84
N PRO A 206 0.57 -22.05 18.29
CA PRO A 206 0.12 -20.88 19.04
C PRO A 206 -0.82 -21.30 20.19
N THR A 207 -0.73 -20.59 21.30
CA THR A 207 -1.72 -20.63 22.37
C THR A 207 -3.07 -20.09 21.86
N PRO A 208 -4.20 -20.32 22.58
CA PRO A 208 -5.50 -19.76 22.17
C PRO A 208 -5.49 -18.24 21.99
N THR A 209 -4.81 -17.50 22.87
CA THR A 209 -4.67 -16.04 22.76
C THR A 209 -3.88 -15.63 21.51
N GLU A 210 -2.75 -16.30 21.27
CA GLU A 210 -1.94 -16.07 20.06
C GLU A 210 -2.72 -16.43 18.78
N ALA A 211 -3.52 -17.52 18.82
CA ALA A 211 -4.34 -17.92 17.68
C ALA A 211 -5.39 -16.87 17.33
N VAL A 212 -6.03 -16.24 18.33
CA VAL A 212 -6.96 -15.11 18.12
C VAL A 212 -6.23 -13.91 17.51
N ALA A 213 -5.05 -13.55 18.03
CA ALA A 213 -4.24 -12.47 17.49
C ALA A 213 -3.82 -12.75 16.04
N PHE A 214 -3.35 -13.98 15.72
CA PHE A 214 -3.03 -14.36 14.33
C PHE A 214 -4.27 -14.40 13.44
N GLY A 215 -5.44 -14.76 13.98
CA GLY A 215 -6.73 -14.66 13.29
C GLY A 215 -7.01 -13.22 12.87
N TYR A 216 -6.89 -12.27 13.79
CA TYR A 216 -7.03 -10.84 13.52
C TYR A 216 -6.01 -10.35 12.48
N LEU A 217 -4.72 -10.63 12.71
CA LEU A 217 -3.63 -10.21 11.83
C LEU A 217 -3.74 -10.82 10.42
N GLY A 218 -4.14 -12.08 10.30
CA GLY A 218 -4.31 -12.77 9.03
C GLY A 218 -5.52 -12.26 8.24
N VAL A 219 -6.68 -12.13 8.90
CA VAL A 219 -7.95 -11.76 8.24
C VAL A 219 -8.02 -10.28 7.95
N LEU A 220 -7.84 -9.43 8.97
CA LEU A 220 -8.06 -7.99 8.82
C LEU A 220 -6.81 -7.26 8.31
N VAL A 221 -5.67 -7.49 8.96
CA VAL A 221 -4.44 -6.74 8.65
C VAL A 221 -3.73 -7.25 7.40
N THR A 222 -3.90 -8.53 7.04
CA THR A 222 -3.27 -9.06 5.83
C THR A 222 -4.28 -9.26 4.71
N ALA A 223 -5.25 -10.15 4.82
CA ALA A 223 -6.12 -10.45 3.70
C ALA A 223 -6.95 -9.22 3.27
N THR A 224 -7.60 -8.54 4.22
CA THR A 224 -8.45 -7.39 3.92
C THR A 224 -7.63 -6.16 3.54
N ALA A 225 -6.61 -5.81 4.34
CA ALA A 225 -5.82 -4.61 4.06
C ALA A 225 -5.01 -4.74 2.76
N PHE A 226 -4.41 -5.90 2.44
CA PHE A 226 -3.69 -6.09 1.17
C PHE A 226 -4.63 -5.97 -0.03
N PHE A 227 -5.83 -6.56 0.06
CA PHE A 227 -6.83 -6.41 -0.99
C PHE A 227 -7.21 -4.93 -1.21
N LEU A 228 -7.52 -4.21 -0.14
CA LEU A 228 -7.88 -2.79 -0.19
C LEU A 228 -6.73 -1.93 -0.70
N TRP A 229 -5.50 -2.21 -0.27
CA TRP A 229 -4.30 -1.51 -0.73
C TRP A 229 -4.06 -1.69 -2.22
N TYR A 230 -4.10 -2.93 -2.71
CA TYR A 230 -3.89 -3.20 -4.12
C TYR A 230 -5.05 -2.70 -5.00
N ASP A 231 -6.29 -2.67 -4.50
CA ASP A 231 -7.38 -2.02 -5.23
C ASP A 231 -7.19 -0.50 -5.30
N ALA A 232 -6.73 0.11 -4.22
CA ALA A 232 -6.37 1.53 -4.20
C ALA A 232 -5.18 1.85 -5.12
N LEU A 233 -4.11 1.05 -5.09
CA LEU A 233 -2.96 1.18 -6.00
C LEU A 233 -3.40 1.13 -7.47
N ARG A 234 -4.28 0.19 -7.81
CA ARG A 234 -4.81 0.03 -9.16
C ARG A 234 -5.61 1.25 -9.62
N ARG A 235 -6.37 1.89 -8.73
CA ARG A 235 -7.30 2.98 -9.08
C ARG A 235 -6.70 4.37 -8.91
N LEU A 236 -5.86 4.58 -7.90
CA LEU A 236 -5.28 5.88 -7.58
C LEU A 236 -3.87 6.06 -8.15
N GLY A 237 -3.18 4.94 -8.45
CA GLY A 237 -1.75 4.91 -8.73
C GLY A 237 -0.90 5.00 -7.44
N ALA A 238 0.39 4.62 -7.55
CA ALA A 238 1.28 4.51 -6.38
C ALA A 238 1.49 5.85 -5.65
N ALA A 239 1.65 6.95 -6.38
CA ALA A 239 1.91 8.25 -5.79
C ALA A 239 0.77 8.77 -4.88
N ARG A 240 -0.49 8.61 -5.31
CA ARG A 240 -1.64 9.04 -4.50
C ARG A 240 -1.97 8.05 -3.40
N ALA A 241 -1.93 6.75 -3.69
CA ALA A 241 -2.14 5.71 -2.69
C ALA A 241 -1.10 5.80 -1.58
N GLY A 242 0.17 6.07 -1.93
CA GLY A 242 1.28 6.21 -1.00
C GLY A 242 1.07 7.26 0.09
N LEU A 243 0.30 8.32 -0.17
CA LEU A 243 0.00 9.34 0.85
C LEU A 243 -0.73 8.75 2.08
N PHE A 244 -1.55 7.72 1.87
CA PHE A 244 -2.29 7.08 2.96
C PHE A 244 -1.38 6.23 3.87
N ALA A 245 -0.17 5.85 3.44
CA ALA A 245 0.76 5.10 4.29
C ALA A 245 1.12 5.88 5.58
N GLY A 246 1.04 7.21 5.56
CA GLY A 246 1.19 8.02 6.75
C GLY A 246 0.12 7.83 7.83
N LEU A 247 -1.00 7.15 7.53
CA LEU A 247 -2.05 6.84 8.52
C LEU A 247 -1.70 5.64 9.42
N VAL A 248 -0.64 4.90 9.12
CA VAL A 248 -0.20 3.74 9.93
C VAL A 248 0.02 4.12 11.41
N PRO A 249 0.72 5.20 11.77
CA PRO A 249 0.86 5.62 13.15
C PRO A 249 -0.47 5.93 13.85
N ALA A 250 -1.44 6.51 13.12
CA ALA A 250 -2.76 6.79 13.69
C ALA A 250 -3.53 5.50 14.04
N GLY A 251 -3.45 4.48 13.16
CA GLY A 251 -4.01 3.15 13.44
C GLY A 251 -3.34 2.47 14.64
N ALA A 252 -2.02 2.58 14.75
CA ALA A 252 -1.25 2.07 15.89
C ALA A 252 -1.69 2.75 17.19
N LEU A 253 -1.78 4.08 17.21
CA LEU A 253 -2.19 4.87 18.38
C LEU A 253 -3.59 4.46 18.86
N VAL A 254 -4.58 4.48 17.97
CA VAL A 254 -5.97 4.13 18.31
C VAL A 254 -6.04 2.75 18.96
N THR A 255 -5.31 1.78 18.42
CA THR A 255 -5.33 0.41 18.96
C THR A 255 -4.56 0.29 20.27
N THR A 256 -3.42 0.98 20.41
CA THR A 256 -2.65 1.03 21.67
C THR A 256 -3.50 1.55 22.81
N VAL A 257 -4.23 2.65 22.59
CA VAL A 257 -5.15 3.23 23.59
C VAL A 257 -6.34 2.29 23.84
N ALA A 258 -6.95 1.73 22.80
CA ALA A 258 -8.10 0.83 22.93
C ALA A 258 -7.79 -0.47 23.70
N LEU A 259 -6.55 -0.97 23.60
CA LEU A 259 -6.09 -2.15 24.35
C LEU A 259 -5.51 -1.79 25.74
N GLY A 260 -5.50 -0.52 26.14
CA GLY A 260 -4.94 -0.08 27.42
C GLY A 260 -3.40 -0.25 27.51
N LEU A 261 -2.71 -0.32 26.38
CA LEU A 261 -1.26 -0.53 26.32
C LEU A 261 -0.46 0.80 26.38
N GLY A 262 -1.15 1.94 26.38
CA GLY A 262 -0.56 3.27 26.47
C GLY A 262 -1.58 4.38 26.28
N GLU A 263 -1.14 5.62 26.44
CA GLU A 263 -1.96 6.83 26.28
C GLU A 263 -1.52 7.63 25.05
N ALA A 264 -2.46 8.40 24.49
CA ALA A 264 -2.16 9.30 23.38
C ALA A 264 -1.33 10.50 23.84
N GLY A 265 -0.11 10.62 23.35
CA GLY A 265 0.72 11.80 23.57
C GLY A 265 0.39 12.95 22.62
N VAL A 266 0.84 14.16 22.97
CA VAL A 266 0.67 15.34 22.12
C VAL A 266 1.31 15.17 20.74
N ALA A 267 2.49 14.51 20.68
CA ALA A 267 3.19 14.23 19.44
C ALA A 267 2.39 13.29 18.51
N ASP A 268 1.71 12.28 19.07
CA ASP A 268 0.88 11.34 18.32
C ASP A 268 -0.29 12.06 17.64
N VAL A 269 -0.99 12.91 18.40
CA VAL A 269 -2.14 13.69 17.91
C VAL A 269 -1.67 14.72 16.88
N ALA A 270 -0.61 15.47 17.17
CA ALA A 270 -0.04 16.45 16.23
C ALA A 270 0.41 15.80 14.94
N GLY A 271 1.13 14.68 15.02
CA GLY A 271 1.56 13.90 13.86
C GLY A 271 0.38 13.41 13.01
N ALA A 272 -0.67 12.87 13.64
CA ALA A 272 -1.87 12.42 12.95
C ALA A 272 -2.60 13.58 12.22
N LEU A 273 -2.70 14.77 12.83
CA LEU A 273 -3.29 15.95 12.20
C LEU A 273 -2.47 16.43 11.00
N ILE A 274 -1.13 16.46 11.12
CA ILE A 274 -0.24 16.82 10.00
C ILE A 274 -0.39 15.83 8.84
N VAL A 275 -0.44 14.53 9.13
CA VAL A 275 -0.69 13.48 8.12
C VAL A 275 -2.03 13.72 7.42
N GLY A 276 -3.09 13.94 8.19
CA GLY A 276 -4.43 14.21 7.65
C GLY A 276 -4.42 15.42 6.69
N ALA A 277 -3.76 16.51 7.08
CA ALA A 277 -3.62 17.71 6.25
C ALA A 277 -2.85 17.38 4.94
N GLY A 278 -1.74 16.67 5.02
CA GLY A 278 -0.96 16.25 3.85
C GLY A 278 -1.76 15.38 2.87
N VAL A 279 -2.51 14.40 3.37
CA VAL A 279 -3.40 13.55 2.55
C VAL A 279 -4.45 14.40 1.85
N LEU A 280 -5.11 15.33 2.56
CA LEU A 280 -6.12 16.22 1.97
C LEU A 280 -5.53 17.12 0.87
N ILE A 281 -4.32 17.67 1.08
CA ILE A 281 -3.59 18.45 0.07
C ILE A 281 -3.33 17.61 -1.19
N GLY A 282 -2.86 16.38 -1.01
CA GLY A 282 -2.53 15.48 -2.11
C GLY A 282 -3.74 15.02 -2.93
N LEU A 283 -4.90 14.88 -2.29
CA LEU A 283 -6.14 14.42 -2.93
C LEU A 283 -6.90 15.55 -3.66
N ARG A 284 -6.66 16.82 -3.34
CA ARG A 284 -7.31 17.92 -4.07
C ARG A 284 -6.96 17.83 -5.56
N GLN A 285 -7.99 17.86 -6.41
CA GLN A 285 -7.75 17.98 -7.86
C GLN A 285 -7.23 19.41 -8.14
N PRO A 286 -6.29 19.61 -9.12
CA PRO A 286 -6.01 20.95 -9.62
C PRO A 286 -7.33 21.56 -10.08
N ALA A 287 -7.61 22.79 -9.70
CA ALA A 287 -8.67 23.55 -10.35
C ALA A 287 -8.37 23.50 -11.86
N GLN A 288 -9.32 23.01 -12.66
CA GLN A 288 -9.22 23.11 -14.11
C GLN A 288 -9.17 24.62 -14.40
N THR A 289 -7.98 25.12 -14.65
CA THR A 289 -7.81 26.48 -15.20
C THR A 289 -8.46 26.40 -16.58
N GLY A 290 -9.59 27.08 -16.72
CA GLY A 290 -10.47 27.05 -17.89
C GLY A 290 -9.82 27.68 -19.12
N LEU A 291 -8.80 27.00 -19.65
CA LEU A 291 -8.17 27.32 -20.96
C LEU A 291 -8.71 26.44 -22.10
N ASP A 292 -9.53 25.41 -21.77
CA ASP A 292 -10.15 24.58 -22.81
C ASP A 292 -11.38 25.23 -23.48
N GLY A 293 -11.85 26.37 -22.96
CA GLY A 293 -12.99 27.10 -23.55
C GLY A 293 -12.69 28.00 -24.74
N GLN A 294 -11.42 28.17 -25.12
CA GLN A 294 -11.03 29.07 -26.23
C GLN A 294 -10.53 28.36 -27.48
N ALA A 295 -10.23 27.07 -27.43
CA ALA A 295 -9.79 26.30 -28.60
C ALA A 295 -10.95 25.92 -29.55
N ASP A 296 -12.18 25.84 -29.05
CA ASP A 296 -13.35 25.42 -29.85
C ASP A 296 -14.06 26.59 -30.59
N ARG A 297 -13.57 27.82 -30.47
CA ARG A 297 -14.15 29.00 -31.18
C ARG A 297 -13.38 29.47 -32.41
N ARG A 298 -12.37 28.73 -32.90
CA ARG A 298 -11.66 29.08 -34.08
C ARG A 298 -11.60 27.95 -35.12
N VAL A 299 -12.75 27.36 -35.44
CA VAL A 299 -12.89 26.70 -36.75
C VAL A 299 -13.58 27.71 -37.65
N PRO A 300 -12.90 28.27 -38.65
CA PRO A 300 -13.55 29.07 -39.66
C PRO A 300 -14.49 28.14 -40.46
N ARG A 301 -15.78 28.45 -40.45
CA ARG A 301 -16.72 27.79 -41.35
C ARG A 301 -16.23 28.07 -42.77
N SER A 302 -15.95 27.01 -43.52
CA SER A 302 -15.64 27.04 -44.93
C SER A 302 -16.85 27.58 -45.73
N PRO A 303 -16.70 28.54 -46.67
CA PRO A 303 -17.82 29.11 -47.42
C PRO A 303 -18.32 28.24 -48.60
N ALA A 304 -18.22 26.90 -48.52
CA ALA A 304 -18.43 26.04 -49.68
C ALA A 304 -19.70 25.14 -49.63
N GLU A 305 -20.74 25.49 -48.81
CA GLU A 305 -21.96 24.65 -48.75
C GLU A 305 -23.26 25.42 -49.09
N ASP A 306 -23.22 26.53 -49.80
CA ASP A 306 -24.43 27.27 -50.23
C ASP A 306 -24.76 27.18 -51.72
N GLU A 307 -24.33 26.14 -52.43
CA GLU A 307 -24.81 25.87 -53.79
C GLU A 307 -25.53 24.50 -53.83
N GLN A 308 -26.81 24.46 -53.49
CA GLN A 308 -27.72 23.39 -53.83
C GLN A 308 -28.32 23.72 -55.23
N PRO A 309 -28.19 22.85 -56.24
CA PRO A 309 -28.86 23.01 -57.53
C PRO A 309 -30.36 22.69 -57.39
N VAL A 310 -31.18 23.60 -57.87
CA VAL A 310 -32.65 23.49 -58.00
C VAL A 310 -33.01 22.29 -58.86
N PRO A 311 -33.93 21.40 -58.45
CA PRO A 311 -34.39 20.31 -59.28
C PRO A 311 -35.34 20.80 -60.39
N THR A 312 -34.96 20.59 -61.64
CA THR A 312 -35.82 20.79 -62.79
C THR A 312 -36.86 19.66 -62.86
N ALA A 313 -38.14 20.03 -63.02
CA ALA A 313 -39.25 19.11 -63.21
C ALA A 313 -39.16 18.29 -64.50
N PRO A 314 -39.70 17.05 -64.55
CA PRO A 314 -39.72 16.27 -65.76
C PRO A 314 -40.91 16.71 -66.66
N GLU A 315 -40.61 17.02 -67.94
CA GLU A 315 -41.57 17.10 -69.00
C GLU A 315 -42.17 15.71 -69.32
N ARG A 316 -43.47 15.69 -69.46
CA ARG A 316 -44.24 14.55 -69.92
C ARG A 316 -44.15 14.42 -71.43
N GLN A 317 -43.84 13.26 -71.94
CA GLN A 317 -44.44 12.62 -73.13
C GLN A 317 -44.49 11.09 -72.94
#